data_7ec2d57007635753e8b24019f56e68cf
#
_entry.id   7ec2d57007635753e8b24019f56e68cf
#
_cell.length_a   1.000
_cell.length_b   1.000
_cell.length_c   1.000
_cell.angle_alpha   90.00
_cell.angle_beta   90.00
_cell.angle_gamma   90.00
#
_symmetry.space_group_name_H-M   'P 1'
#
loop_
_entity.id
_entity.type
_entity.pdbx_description
1 polymer ?
#
loop_
_entity_poly.entity_id
_entity_poly.type
_entity_poly.pdbx_seq_one_letter_code
_entity_poly.pdbx_strand_id
1 'polypeptide(L)'
;YEIGKIMEKNITVYSASWCGPCKYAKDLLKEKNLPFKEIDIEKEGISREELFKLTGGRTIPQIIIDDEKIGGFTELQKLEQSGKLSD
;
A
#
# COMPACT_ATOMS: atom_id res chain seq x y z
N TYR A 1 -2.91 23.27 -12.74
CA TYR A 1 -3.50 22.39 -13.63
C TYR A 1 -2.84 21.03 -13.59
N GLU A 2 -2.12 20.63 -14.56
CA GLU A 2 -1.61 19.28 -14.51
C GLU A 2 -0.66 19.00 -13.39
N ILE A 3 -0.08 20.02 -12.83
CA ILE A 3 0.85 19.89 -11.74
C ILE A 3 0.22 19.19 -10.56
N GLY A 4 -1.02 19.50 -10.24
CA GLY A 4 -1.69 18.86 -9.12
C GLY A 4 -1.85 17.37 -9.32
N LYS A 5 -2.13 16.95 -10.54
CA LYS A 5 -2.30 15.55 -10.83
C LYS A 5 -0.98 14.77 -10.72
N ILE A 6 0.10 15.41 -11.12
CA ILE A 6 1.39 14.76 -11.08
C ILE A 6 1.80 14.42 -9.66
N MET A 7 1.38 15.25 -8.72
CA MET A 7 1.76 15.07 -7.33
C MET A 7 0.96 13.98 -6.62
N GLU A 8 -0.12 13.52 -7.21
CA GLU A 8 -0.97 12.53 -6.57
C GLU A 8 -0.61 11.12 -7.00
N LYS A 9 -0.55 10.23 -6.03
CA LYS A 9 -0.31 8.82 -6.31
C LYS A 9 -1.55 8.02 -5.94
N ASN A 10 -1.84 7.00 -6.73
CA ASN A 10 -2.91 6.07 -6.43
C ASN A 10 -2.34 4.95 -5.58
N ILE A 11 -2.56 5.03 -4.30
CA ILE A 11 -2.00 4.06 -3.36
C ILE A 11 -3.11 3.19 -2.81
N THR A 12 -2.93 1.89 -2.87
CA THR A 12 -3.87 0.93 -2.31
C THR A 12 -3.12 0.02 -1.33
N VAL A 13 -3.68 -0.15 -0.14
CA VAL A 13 -3.10 -1.01 0.88
C VAL A 13 -4.08 -2.13 1.18
N TYR A 14 -3.65 -3.36 0.95
CA TYR A 14 -4.44 -4.54 1.32
C TYR A 14 -4.04 -4.95 2.73
N SER A 15 -5.00 -4.98 3.62
CA SER A 15 -4.72 -5.18 5.04
C SER A 15 -5.78 -6.04 5.72
N ALA A 16 -5.62 -6.23 7.03
CA ALA A 16 -6.63 -6.87 7.88
C ALA A 16 -6.56 -6.22 9.25
N SER A 17 -7.66 -6.30 9.99
CA SER A 17 -7.76 -5.59 11.26
C SER A 17 -6.76 -6.06 12.31
N TRP A 18 -6.31 -7.31 12.21
CA TRP A 18 -5.39 -7.90 13.17
C TRP A 18 -3.92 -7.74 12.79
N CYS A 19 -3.63 -7.08 11.71
CA CYS A 19 -2.28 -7.03 11.15
C CYS A 19 -1.48 -5.84 11.69
N GLY A 20 -0.45 -6.10 12.48
CA GLY A 20 0.42 -5.06 13.01
C GLY A 20 1.22 -4.33 11.95
N PRO A 21 1.94 -5.06 11.08
CA PRO A 21 2.68 -4.39 10.00
C PRO A 21 1.80 -3.57 9.07
N CYS A 22 0.54 -3.97 8.90
CA CYS A 22 -0.39 -3.18 8.10
C CYS A 22 -0.60 -1.81 8.72
N LYS A 23 -0.70 -1.78 10.04
CA LYS A 23 -0.87 -0.52 10.75
C LYS A 23 0.34 0.38 10.53
N TYR A 24 1.52 -0.19 10.63
CA TYR A 24 2.75 0.59 10.43
C TYR A 24 2.83 1.14 9.01
N ALA A 25 2.42 0.34 8.03
CA ALA A 25 2.42 0.81 6.65
C ALA A 25 1.47 1.98 6.47
N LYS A 26 0.27 1.87 7.06
CA LYS A 26 -0.70 2.96 6.96
C LYS A 26 -0.21 4.21 7.68
N ASP A 27 0.40 4.03 8.85
CA ASP A 27 0.93 5.16 9.60
C ASP A 27 2.03 5.88 8.82
N LEU A 28 2.88 5.12 8.14
CA LEU A 28 3.94 5.70 7.34
C LEU A 28 3.36 6.56 6.22
N LEU A 29 2.33 6.06 5.55
CA LEU A 29 1.70 6.82 4.47
C LEU A 29 1.04 8.09 5.00
N LYS A 30 0.41 8.01 6.18
CA LYS A 30 -0.18 9.18 6.79
C LYS A 30 0.86 10.21 7.18
N GLU A 31 1.99 9.76 7.69
CA GLU A 31 3.09 10.63 8.04
C GLU A 31 3.60 11.42 6.84
N LYS A 32 3.58 10.79 5.70
CA LYS A 32 4.05 11.42 4.46
C LYS A 32 2.95 12.23 3.76
N ASN A 33 1.77 12.31 4.38
CA ASN A 33 0.62 13.00 3.80
C ASN A 33 0.21 12.43 2.46
N LEU A 34 0.31 11.12 2.34
CA LEU A 34 -0.06 10.42 1.11
C LEU A 34 -1.39 9.72 1.31
N PRO A 35 -2.44 10.19 0.62
CA PRO A 35 -3.74 9.51 0.73
C PRO A 35 -3.67 8.14 0.11
N PHE A 36 -4.39 7.19 0.69
CA PHE A 36 -4.41 5.83 0.19
C PHE A 36 -5.78 5.21 0.42
N LYS A 37 -6.07 4.19 -0.36
CA LYS A 37 -7.27 3.39 -0.21
C LYS A 37 -6.90 2.14 0.56
N GLU A 38 -7.66 1.85 1.60
CA GLU A 38 -7.44 0.64 2.38
C GLU A 38 -8.47 -0.41 1.99
N ILE A 39 -8.01 -1.62 1.72
CA ILE A 39 -8.90 -2.74 1.43
C ILE A 39 -8.64 -3.80 2.47
N ASP A 40 -9.64 -4.04 3.31
CA ASP A 40 -9.55 -5.09 4.33
C ASP A 40 -9.94 -6.41 3.65
N ILE A 41 -8.96 -7.31 3.52
CA ILE A 41 -9.19 -8.54 2.76
C ILE A 41 -10.22 -9.44 3.41
N GLU A 42 -10.37 -9.35 4.72
CA GLU A 42 -11.37 -10.16 5.41
C GLU A 42 -12.78 -9.63 5.16
N LYS A 43 -12.94 -8.33 5.23
CA LYS A 43 -14.23 -7.71 4.98
C LYS A 43 -14.68 -7.89 3.54
N GLU A 44 -13.73 -7.87 2.62
CA GLU A 44 -14.03 -8.01 1.20
C GLU A 44 -14.08 -9.46 0.75
N GLY A 45 -13.74 -10.40 1.65
CA GLY A 45 -13.75 -11.81 1.28
C GLY A 45 -12.67 -12.20 0.30
N ILE A 46 -11.54 -11.52 0.33
CA ILE A 46 -10.45 -11.81 -0.59
C ILE A 46 -9.59 -12.93 -0.02
N SER A 47 -9.46 -14.02 -0.78
CA SER A 47 -8.63 -15.14 -0.37
C SER A 47 -7.15 -14.82 -0.61
N ARG A 48 -6.27 -15.64 -0.05
CA ARG A 48 -4.83 -15.47 -0.27
C ARG A 48 -4.47 -15.66 -1.73
N GLU A 49 -5.17 -16.54 -2.41
CA GLU A 49 -4.93 -16.74 -3.83
C GLU A 49 -5.35 -15.54 -4.64
N GLU A 50 -6.48 -14.96 -4.29
CA GLU A 50 -6.92 -13.73 -4.97
C GLU A 50 -5.96 -12.59 -4.68
N LEU A 51 -5.50 -12.50 -3.45
CA LEU A 51 -4.52 -11.49 -3.07
C LEU A 51 -3.26 -11.63 -3.90
N PHE A 52 -2.80 -12.86 -4.11
CA PHE A 52 -1.63 -13.11 -4.91
C PHE A 52 -1.83 -12.64 -6.35
N LYS A 53 -3.00 -12.88 -6.91
CA LYS A 53 -3.29 -12.44 -8.26
C LYS A 53 -3.31 -10.92 -8.37
N LEU A 54 -3.79 -10.27 -7.34
CA LEU A 54 -3.91 -8.81 -7.34
C LEU A 54 -2.59 -8.11 -7.06
N THR A 55 -1.76 -8.69 -6.21
CA THR A 55 -0.60 -7.99 -5.67
C THR A 55 0.74 -8.68 -5.88
N GLY A 56 0.70 -9.94 -6.27
CA GLY A 56 1.93 -10.71 -6.40
C GLY A 56 2.43 -11.31 -5.10
N GLY A 57 1.73 -11.14 -4.00
CA GLY A 57 2.09 -11.71 -2.71
C GLY A 57 0.90 -12.26 -1.99
N ARG A 58 1.15 -13.17 -1.06
CA ARG A 58 0.10 -13.81 -0.27
C ARG A 58 0.03 -13.33 1.17
N THR A 59 0.93 -12.44 1.52
CA THR A 59 0.97 -11.88 2.87
C THR A 59 0.41 -10.48 2.87
N ILE A 60 0.10 -9.96 4.04
CA ILE A 60 -0.34 -8.58 4.20
C ILE A 60 0.61 -7.89 5.16
N PRO A 61 0.82 -6.59 5.01
CA PRO A 61 0.19 -5.71 4.03
C PRO A 61 0.74 -5.91 2.63
N GLN A 62 -0.05 -5.57 1.62
CA GLN A 62 0.42 -5.50 0.25
C GLN A 62 0.06 -4.12 -0.28
N ILE A 63 1.04 -3.45 -0.84
CA ILE A 63 0.88 -2.06 -1.27
C ILE A 63 1.04 -1.98 -2.79
N ILE A 64 0.11 -1.27 -3.42
CA ILE A 64 0.13 -0.99 -4.84
C ILE A 64 0.19 0.52 -5.01
N ILE A 65 1.16 1.00 -5.77
CA ILE A 65 1.30 2.44 -6.04
C ILE A 65 1.33 2.65 -7.54
N ASP A 66 0.32 3.36 -8.06
CA ASP A 66 0.19 3.65 -9.49
C ASP A 66 0.31 2.39 -10.33
N ASP A 67 -0.41 1.33 -9.91
CA ASP A 67 -0.43 0.03 -10.57
C ASP A 67 0.88 -0.75 -10.43
N GLU A 68 1.81 -0.24 -9.65
CA GLU A 68 3.06 -0.94 -9.38
C GLU A 68 2.93 -1.75 -8.11
N LYS A 69 3.28 -3.03 -8.18
CA LYS A 69 3.22 -3.93 -7.03
C LYS A 69 4.46 -3.74 -6.17
N ILE A 70 4.30 -3.02 -5.08
CA ILE A 70 5.42 -2.66 -4.21
C ILE A 70 5.81 -3.83 -3.31
N GLY A 71 4.81 -4.47 -2.71
CA GLY A 71 5.07 -5.56 -1.77
C GLY A 71 4.55 -5.20 -0.39
N GLY A 72 5.27 -5.62 0.64
CA GLY A 72 4.85 -5.43 2.01
C GLY A 72 5.45 -4.19 2.65
N PHE A 73 5.38 -4.15 3.98
CA PHE A 73 5.88 -3.01 4.73
C PHE A 73 7.36 -2.79 4.53
N THR A 74 8.14 -3.86 4.48
CA THR A 74 9.59 -3.75 4.30
C THR A 74 9.93 -3.06 2.98
N GLU A 75 9.24 -3.44 1.93
CA GLU A 75 9.45 -2.84 0.62
C GLU A 75 9.01 -1.39 0.59
N LEU A 76 7.90 -1.09 1.27
CA LEU A 76 7.43 0.28 1.38
C LEU A 76 8.44 1.13 2.14
N GLN A 77 9.01 0.58 3.19
CA GLN A 77 10.00 1.27 3.99
C GLN A 77 11.26 1.57 3.19
N LYS A 78 11.69 0.62 2.38
CA LYS A 78 12.85 0.83 1.51
C LYS A 78 12.59 1.93 0.50
N LEU A 79 11.38 1.97 -0.02
CA LEU A 79 11.00 2.98 -0.98
C LEU A 79 11.04 4.37 -0.33
N GLU A 80 10.56 4.45 0.91
CA GLU A 80 10.59 5.71 1.65
C GLU A 80 12.03 6.14 1.93
N GLN A 81 12.89 5.20 2.32
CA GLN A 81 14.28 5.53 2.63
C GLN A 81 15.04 5.99 1.41
N SER A 82 14.67 5.52 0.24
CA SER A 82 15.33 5.94 -0.99
C SER A 82 14.80 7.27 -1.51
N GLY A 83 13.80 7.85 -0.85
CA GLY A 83 13.24 9.12 -1.24
C GLY A 83 12.23 9.04 -2.37
N LYS A 84 11.88 7.86 -2.82
CA LYS A 84 10.96 7.72 -3.95
C LYS A 84 9.50 7.79 -3.55
N LEU A 85 9.21 7.54 -2.27
CA LEU A 85 7.83 7.50 -1.82
C LEU A 85 7.21 8.88 -1.73
N SER A 86 7.98 9.87 -1.33
CA SER A 86 7.44 11.18 -1.01
C SER A 86 7.56 12.20 -2.14
N ASP A 87 7.75 11.76 -3.32
CA ASP A 87 7.77 12.70 -4.44
C ASP A 87 6.40 13.14 -4.85
#